data_6c094182266ebf7ee106c21cb233eb99
#
_entry.id   6c094182266ebf7ee106c21cb233eb99
#
_cell.length_a   1.000
_cell.length_b   1.000
_cell.length_c   1.000
_cell.angle_alpha   90.00
_cell.angle_beta   90.00
_cell.angle_gamma   90.00
#
_symmetry.space_group_name_H-M   'P 1'
#
loop_
_entity.id
_entity.type
_entity.pdbx_description
1 polymer ?
#
loop_
_entity_poly.entity_id
_entity_poly.type
_entity_poly.pdbx_seq_one_letter_code
_entity_poly.pdbx_strand_id
1 'polypeptide(L)'
;MAMTAGAQSLNKMTWFNEPASYDIKGNTLVMDVPGHCDYWRISHYGFTVDDAPFYYATYGGEFEAKVKISGDYKVRFDQAGLMIRIDKENWLKAGIEYVDGKYNLSTVVTHHTSDWSVIALNRSVDYVWIKAVRRLDAIEIFYSFDDKTYTMMRNCWMQDNTPVQVGLATACPDGEGFKAKFEGFQVKHLPDQRSLEWLKAHADN
;
A
#
# COMPACT_ATOMS: atom_id res chain seq x y z
N MET A 1 27.74 4.94 15.84
CA MET A 1 27.69 5.04 14.36
C MET A 1 26.24 4.81 13.95
N ALA A 2 25.58 5.83 13.48
CA ALA A 2 24.22 5.72 12.95
C ALA A 2 24.31 4.99 11.60
N MET A 3 23.77 3.77 11.50
CA MET A 3 23.58 3.12 10.21
C MET A 3 22.59 3.97 9.42
N THR A 4 23.04 4.60 8.36
CA THR A 4 22.17 5.19 7.35
C THR A 4 21.34 4.04 6.78
N ALA A 5 20.02 4.08 7.01
CA ALA A 5 19.09 3.17 6.37
C ALA A 5 19.21 3.37 4.85
N GLY A 6 19.90 2.45 4.19
CA GLY A 6 20.04 2.47 2.74
C GLY A 6 18.65 2.35 2.13
N ALA A 7 18.30 3.24 1.19
CA ALA A 7 17.08 3.11 0.42
C ALA A 7 17.02 1.71 -0.20
N GLN A 8 15.92 0.99 0.05
CA GLN A 8 15.71 -0.34 -0.51
C GLN A 8 15.74 -0.23 -2.05
N SER A 9 16.63 -0.97 -2.70
CA SER A 9 16.63 -1.03 -4.16
C SER A 9 15.43 -1.84 -4.63
N LEU A 10 14.62 -1.28 -5.52
CA LEU A 10 13.53 -2.01 -6.18
C LEU A 10 14.02 -3.32 -6.84
N ASN A 11 15.28 -3.39 -7.27
CA ASN A 11 15.88 -4.58 -7.88
C ASN A 11 15.95 -5.83 -6.96
N LYS A 12 15.62 -5.70 -5.67
CA LYS A 12 15.59 -6.81 -4.70
C LYS A 12 14.17 -7.27 -4.36
N MET A 13 13.19 -6.73 -5.04
CA MET A 13 11.78 -7.10 -4.87
C MET A 13 11.39 -8.18 -5.88
N THR A 14 10.24 -8.80 -5.68
CA THR A 14 9.70 -9.87 -6.52
C THR A 14 8.23 -9.58 -6.86
N TRP A 15 7.74 -10.20 -7.91
CA TRP A 15 6.35 -10.08 -8.34
C TRP A 15 5.46 -11.18 -7.75
N PHE A 16 4.27 -10.78 -7.40
CA PHE A 16 3.07 -11.59 -7.37
C PHE A 16 2.15 -11.06 -8.47
N ASN A 17 1.74 -11.90 -9.41
CA ASN A 17 1.04 -11.52 -10.63
C ASN A 17 1.82 -10.46 -11.46
N GLU A 18 2.97 -10.87 -12.00
CA GLU A 18 3.84 -10.00 -12.79
C GLU A 18 3.10 -9.44 -14.02
N PRO A 19 3.08 -8.10 -14.24
CA PRO A 19 2.47 -7.52 -15.44
C PRO A 19 3.32 -7.81 -16.68
N ALA A 20 2.69 -7.83 -17.86
CA ALA A 20 3.38 -8.11 -19.12
C ALA A 20 4.43 -7.04 -19.52
N SER A 21 4.29 -5.82 -18.98
CA SER A 21 5.18 -4.69 -19.31
C SER A 21 5.40 -3.80 -18.11
N TYR A 22 6.67 -3.56 -17.79
CA TYR A 22 7.10 -2.60 -16.78
C TYR A 22 8.55 -2.14 -17.03
N ASP A 23 8.95 -1.03 -16.42
CA ASP A 23 10.30 -0.48 -16.45
C ASP A 23 10.74 -0.04 -15.05
N ILE A 24 11.93 -0.46 -14.63
CA ILE A 24 12.52 -0.06 -13.36
C ILE A 24 13.80 0.73 -13.63
N LYS A 25 13.81 2.01 -13.23
CA LYS A 25 14.97 2.90 -13.34
C LYS A 25 15.29 3.54 -11.98
N GLY A 26 16.37 3.10 -11.36
CA GLY A 26 16.75 3.56 -10.03
C GLY A 26 15.67 3.19 -8.99
N ASN A 27 15.06 4.18 -8.34
CA ASN A 27 13.95 3.98 -7.41
C ASN A 27 12.60 4.42 -8.00
N THR A 28 12.41 4.17 -9.29
CA THR A 28 11.17 4.42 -10.03
C THR A 28 10.74 3.14 -10.72
N LEU A 29 9.48 2.73 -10.51
CA LEU A 29 8.79 1.69 -11.26
C LEU A 29 7.67 2.33 -12.06
N VAL A 30 7.63 2.04 -13.35
CA VAL A 30 6.49 2.34 -14.23
C VAL A 30 5.96 1.01 -14.74
N MET A 31 4.65 0.76 -14.65
CA MET A 31 4.04 -0.47 -15.16
C MET A 31 2.79 -0.19 -15.98
N ASP A 32 2.57 -1.02 -16.98
CA ASP A 32 1.30 -1.11 -17.68
C ASP A 32 0.40 -2.07 -16.90
N VAL A 33 -0.56 -1.50 -16.15
CA VAL A 33 -1.51 -2.28 -15.34
C VAL A 33 -2.45 -3.01 -16.28
N PRO A 34 -2.58 -4.35 -16.18
CA PRO A 34 -3.54 -5.08 -17.00
C PRO A 34 -4.97 -4.74 -16.63
N GLY A 35 -5.88 -4.80 -17.60
CA GLY A 35 -7.32 -4.72 -17.35
C GLY A 35 -7.87 -5.96 -16.68
N HIS A 36 -9.07 -5.82 -16.08
CA HIS A 36 -9.85 -6.92 -15.49
C HIS A 36 -9.15 -7.68 -14.37
N CYS A 37 -8.37 -6.97 -13.54
CA CYS A 37 -7.65 -7.53 -12.40
C CYS A 37 -7.93 -6.75 -11.12
N ASP A 38 -8.01 -7.43 -9.96
CA ASP A 38 -8.31 -6.80 -8.69
C ASP A 38 -7.76 -7.57 -7.48
N TYR A 39 -7.93 -6.95 -6.30
CA TYR A 39 -7.86 -7.54 -4.97
C TYR A 39 -9.16 -7.23 -4.24
N TRP A 40 -10.02 -8.23 -4.08
CA TRP A 40 -11.28 -8.12 -3.36
C TRP A 40 -11.71 -9.46 -2.77
N ARG A 41 -12.39 -9.41 -1.63
CA ARG A 41 -12.95 -10.61 -1.01
C ARG A 41 -14.34 -10.34 -0.45
N ILE A 42 -15.33 -11.01 -1.04
CA ILE A 42 -16.68 -11.29 -0.56
C ILE A 42 -17.57 -10.05 -0.42
N SER A 43 -17.21 -9.09 0.47
CA SER A 43 -18.08 -8.00 0.90
C SER A 43 -18.80 -7.32 -0.26
N HIS A 44 -20.10 -7.09 -0.12
CA HIS A 44 -21.00 -6.44 -1.07
C HIS A 44 -21.18 -7.21 -2.40
N TYR A 45 -20.09 -7.60 -3.06
CA TYR A 45 -20.11 -8.17 -4.42
C TYR A 45 -20.19 -9.71 -4.46
N GLY A 46 -19.86 -10.41 -3.37
CA GLY A 46 -19.94 -11.87 -3.25
C GLY A 46 -18.84 -12.66 -3.96
N PHE A 47 -17.89 -12.00 -4.65
CA PHE A 47 -16.76 -12.67 -5.32
C PHE A 47 -15.45 -12.55 -4.55
N THR A 48 -14.47 -13.34 -4.94
CA THR A 48 -13.09 -13.26 -4.48
C THR A 48 -12.17 -13.21 -5.69
N VAL A 49 -11.27 -12.22 -5.73
CA VAL A 49 -10.25 -12.02 -6.75
C VAL A 49 -8.92 -11.62 -6.11
N ASP A 50 -7.80 -12.11 -6.65
CA ASP A 50 -6.44 -11.94 -6.10
C ASP A 50 -5.43 -12.07 -7.26
N ASP A 51 -5.63 -11.32 -8.35
CA ASP A 51 -4.93 -11.48 -9.62
C ASP A 51 -4.25 -10.21 -10.15
N ALA A 52 -4.35 -9.10 -9.45
CA ALA A 52 -3.71 -7.86 -9.83
C ALA A 52 -2.20 -7.84 -9.52
N PRO A 53 -1.40 -6.99 -10.18
CA PRO A 53 0.04 -6.89 -9.95
C PRO A 53 0.41 -6.40 -8.56
N PHE A 54 1.40 -7.08 -7.94
CA PHE A 54 2.00 -6.69 -6.67
C PHE A 54 3.50 -6.93 -6.68
N TYR A 55 4.28 -5.86 -6.57
CA TYR A 55 5.75 -5.89 -6.51
C TYR A 55 6.21 -5.64 -5.09
N TYR A 56 6.85 -6.64 -4.42
CA TYR A 56 7.06 -6.62 -2.97
C TYR A 56 8.39 -7.20 -2.51
N ALA A 57 8.73 -6.87 -1.27
CA ALA A 57 9.70 -7.61 -0.47
C ALA A 57 9.11 -7.93 0.92
N THR A 58 9.71 -8.88 1.64
CA THR A 58 9.23 -9.32 2.96
C THR A 58 9.96 -8.59 4.08
N TYR A 59 9.19 -8.11 5.06
CA TYR A 59 9.68 -7.39 6.24
C TYR A 59 9.10 -7.97 7.52
N GLY A 60 9.94 -8.07 8.55
CA GLY A 60 9.53 -8.39 9.92
C GLY A 60 9.59 -7.18 10.83
N GLY A 61 8.96 -7.28 12.02
CA GLY A 61 9.01 -6.26 13.05
C GLY A 61 8.26 -4.97 12.70
N GLU A 62 8.66 -3.88 13.35
CA GLU A 62 8.06 -2.56 13.15
C GLU A 62 8.80 -1.79 12.07
N PHE A 63 8.05 -1.06 11.25
CA PHE A 63 8.62 -0.30 10.14
C PHE A 63 7.73 0.88 9.70
N GLU A 64 8.35 1.81 9.00
CA GLU A 64 7.69 2.81 8.16
C GLU A 64 7.96 2.48 6.69
N ALA A 65 6.91 2.36 5.89
CA ALA A 65 7.00 2.22 4.44
C ALA A 65 6.34 3.43 3.77
N LYS A 66 6.96 4.00 2.72
CA LYS A 66 6.35 5.08 1.95
C LYS A 66 6.69 5.02 0.48
N VAL A 67 5.81 5.63 -0.33
CA VAL A 67 5.97 5.74 -1.79
C VAL A 67 5.17 6.92 -2.34
N LYS A 68 5.69 7.54 -3.40
CA LYS A 68 4.97 8.50 -4.22
C LYS A 68 4.31 7.77 -5.38
N ILE A 69 3.03 8.04 -5.60
CA ILE A 69 2.18 7.32 -6.56
C ILE A 69 1.56 8.30 -7.53
N SER A 70 1.60 7.97 -8.82
CA SER A 70 0.86 8.65 -9.88
C SER A 70 0.35 7.65 -10.91
N GLY A 71 -0.58 8.04 -11.75
CA GLY A 71 -1.11 7.15 -12.79
C GLY A 71 -2.09 7.86 -13.73
N ASP A 72 -2.25 7.26 -14.92
CA ASP A 72 -3.20 7.70 -15.94
C ASP A 72 -4.58 7.06 -15.72
N TYR A 73 -5.15 7.24 -14.52
CA TYR A 73 -6.43 6.67 -14.14
C TYR A 73 -7.55 7.14 -15.06
N LYS A 74 -8.34 6.22 -15.60
CA LYS A 74 -9.34 6.50 -16.64
C LYS A 74 -10.72 5.94 -16.35
N VAL A 75 -10.74 4.72 -15.80
CA VAL A 75 -11.97 3.95 -15.62
C VAL A 75 -12.20 3.72 -14.13
N ARG A 76 -13.45 3.50 -13.77
CA ARG A 76 -13.85 3.22 -12.40
C ARG A 76 -13.01 2.09 -11.81
N PHE A 77 -12.54 2.31 -10.58
CA PHE A 77 -11.69 1.42 -9.81
C PHE A 77 -10.26 1.24 -10.31
N ASP A 78 -9.80 2.01 -11.32
CA ASP A 78 -8.37 2.12 -11.57
C ASP A 78 -7.67 2.57 -10.30
N GLN A 79 -6.69 1.80 -9.81
CA GLN A 79 -6.06 2.08 -8.53
C GLN A 79 -4.58 1.70 -8.50
N ALA A 80 -3.82 2.50 -7.75
CA ALA A 80 -2.41 2.24 -7.46
C ALA A 80 -2.08 2.66 -6.03
N GLY A 81 -1.29 1.83 -5.33
CA GLY A 81 -1.05 2.07 -3.92
C GLY A 81 0.08 1.25 -3.31
N LEU A 82 0.25 1.48 -2.01
CA LEU A 82 1.05 0.65 -1.12
C LEU A 82 0.19 -0.51 -0.64
N MET A 83 0.76 -1.72 -0.64
CA MET A 83 0.09 -2.90 -0.08
C MET A 83 0.97 -3.54 0.99
N ILE A 84 0.33 -4.00 2.06
CA ILE A 84 0.91 -4.83 3.10
C ILE A 84 0.07 -6.10 3.18
N ARG A 85 0.71 -7.26 3.01
CA ARG A 85 0.02 -8.55 2.84
C ARG A 85 0.69 -9.64 3.67
N ILE A 86 -0.09 -10.39 4.41
CA ILE A 86 0.33 -11.65 5.06
C ILE A 86 0.05 -12.80 4.10
N ASP A 87 -1.19 -12.90 3.63
CA ASP A 87 -1.69 -13.95 2.74
C ASP A 87 -2.91 -13.45 1.93
N LYS A 88 -3.59 -14.36 1.23
CA LYS A 88 -4.76 -14.04 0.39
C LYS A 88 -5.98 -13.53 1.17
N GLU A 89 -6.03 -13.75 2.49
CA GLU A 89 -7.15 -13.37 3.35
C GLU A 89 -6.85 -12.23 4.30
N ASN A 90 -5.55 -11.87 4.44
CA ASN A 90 -5.08 -10.86 5.39
C ASN A 90 -4.13 -9.87 4.69
N TRP A 91 -4.67 -8.74 4.28
CA TRP A 91 -3.92 -7.69 3.59
C TRP A 91 -4.61 -6.32 3.71
N LEU A 92 -3.86 -5.29 3.46
CA LEU A 92 -4.38 -3.95 3.23
C LEU A 92 -3.73 -3.34 1.99
N LYS A 93 -4.48 -2.53 1.26
CA LYS A 93 -3.98 -1.67 0.18
C LYS A 93 -4.45 -0.23 0.42
N ALA A 94 -3.58 0.75 0.16
CA ALA A 94 -3.89 2.16 0.33
C ALA A 94 -3.23 3.00 -0.75
N GLY A 95 -3.98 3.91 -1.37
CA GLY A 95 -3.47 4.71 -2.49
C GLY A 95 -4.49 5.63 -3.11
N ILE A 96 -4.34 5.86 -4.40
CA ILE A 96 -5.34 6.52 -5.24
C ILE A 96 -6.24 5.46 -5.88
N GLU A 97 -7.53 5.75 -5.89
CA GLU A 97 -8.55 5.00 -6.61
C GLU A 97 -9.46 5.97 -7.37
N TYR A 98 -9.70 5.69 -8.64
CA TYR A 98 -10.56 6.51 -9.47
C TYR A 98 -11.98 5.97 -9.42
N VAL A 99 -12.91 6.74 -8.82
CA VAL A 99 -14.30 6.34 -8.63
C VAL A 99 -15.21 7.47 -9.06
N ASP A 100 -16.18 7.16 -9.92
CA ASP A 100 -17.22 8.08 -10.38
C ASP A 100 -16.67 9.42 -10.90
N GLY A 101 -15.60 9.36 -11.70
CA GLY A 101 -14.96 10.53 -12.29
C GLY A 101 -14.09 11.35 -11.34
N LYS A 102 -13.80 10.83 -10.13
CA LYS A 102 -13.03 11.54 -9.11
C LYS A 102 -11.84 10.71 -8.62
N TYR A 103 -10.77 11.41 -8.29
CA TYR A 103 -9.67 10.84 -7.52
C TYR A 103 -10.09 10.70 -6.07
N ASN A 104 -9.85 9.53 -5.50
CA ASN A 104 -10.11 9.24 -4.10
C ASN A 104 -8.84 8.73 -3.43
N LEU A 105 -8.61 9.16 -2.19
CA LEU A 105 -7.73 8.43 -1.28
C LEU A 105 -8.51 7.21 -0.82
N SER A 106 -7.98 6.03 -1.06
CA SER A 106 -8.66 4.76 -0.78
C SER A 106 -7.82 3.89 0.15
N THR A 107 -8.50 3.18 1.03
CA THR A 107 -7.92 2.10 1.83
C THR A 107 -8.87 0.92 1.84
N VAL A 108 -8.38 -0.25 1.47
CA VAL A 108 -9.09 -1.53 1.67
C VAL A 108 -8.32 -2.35 2.69
N VAL A 109 -9.01 -2.77 3.75
CA VAL A 109 -8.48 -3.69 4.75
C VAL A 109 -9.22 -5.01 4.62
N THR A 110 -8.49 -6.11 4.48
CA THR A 110 -9.08 -7.44 4.36
C THR A 110 -8.64 -8.33 5.50
N HIS A 111 -9.61 -8.79 6.25
CA HIS A 111 -9.51 -9.89 7.21
C HIS A 111 -10.62 -10.87 6.87
N HIS A 112 -10.32 -11.85 6.02
CA HIS A 112 -11.28 -12.77 5.43
C HIS A 112 -12.29 -12.08 4.49
N THR A 113 -12.81 -10.92 4.84
CA THR A 113 -13.69 -10.07 4.02
C THR A 113 -13.10 -8.68 3.86
N SER A 114 -13.34 -8.02 2.71
CA SER A 114 -12.82 -6.69 2.41
C SER A 114 -13.68 -5.59 3.04
N ASP A 115 -13.02 -4.60 3.65
CA ASP A 115 -13.58 -3.37 4.23
C ASP A 115 -12.96 -2.18 3.51
N TRP A 116 -13.78 -1.41 2.80
CA TRP A 116 -13.35 -0.32 1.92
C TRP A 116 -13.74 1.04 2.47
N SER A 117 -12.81 1.99 2.44
CA SER A 117 -13.03 3.38 2.78
C SER A 117 -12.40 4.31 1.76
N VAL A 118 -13.09 5.40 1.43
CA VAL A 118 -12.66 6.41 0.46
C VAL A 118 -12.86 7.82 0.98
N ILE A 119 -11.96 8.70 0.58
CA ILE A 119 -12.06 10.15 0.77
C ILE A 119 -11.95 10.80 -0.60
N ALA A 120 -13.06 11.32 -1.12
CA ALA A 120 -13.07 11.99 -2.41
C ALA A 120 -12.25 13.28 -2.38
N LEU A 121 -11.35 13.43 -3.34
CA LEU A 121 -10.58 14.64 -3.53
C LEU A 121 -11.38 15.61 -4.41
N ASN A 122 -11.51 16.87 -3.97
CA ASN A 122 -12.21 17.92 -4.73
C ASN A 122 -11.36 18.52 -5.87
N ARG A 123 -10.28 17.82 -6.24
CA ARG A 123 -9.35 18.24 -7.30
C ARG A 123 -8.65 17.04 -7.93
N SER A 124 -8.20 17.19 -9.16
CA SER A 124 -7.20 16.28 -9.72
C SER A 124 -5.89 16.43 -8.97
N VAL A 125 -5.15 15.33 -8.85
CA VAL A 125 -3.82 15.29 -8.25
C VAL A 125 -2.86 14.62 -9.19
N ASP A 126 -1.69 15.22 -9.40
CA ASP A 126 -0.64 14.63 -10.23
C ASP A 126 0.01 13.43 -9.53
N TYR A 127 0.05 13.46 -8.20
CA TYR A 127 0.60 12.40 -7.36
C TYR A 127 0.08 12.50 -5.93
N VAL A 128 0.28 11.41 -5.19
CA VAL A 128 0.12 11.36 -3.74
C VAL A 128 1.27 10.57 -3.12
N TRP A 129 1.70 10.96 -1.94
CA TRP A 129 2.54 10.13 -1.07
C TRP A 129 1.64 9.33 -0.15
N ILE A 130 1.88 8.03 -0.09
CA ILE A 130 1.27 7.13 0.89
C ILE A 130 2.36 6.62 1.82
N LYS A 131 2.06 6.64 3.11
CA LYS A 131 2.93 6.14 4.16
C LYS A 131 2.16 5.19 5.07
N ALA A 132 2.73 4.04 5.34
CA ALA A 132 2.25 3.07 6.30
C ALA A 132 3.25 2.94 7.45
N VAL A 133 2.77 2.95 8.68
CA VAL A 133 3.58 2.74 9.88
C VAL A 133 3.04 1.52 10.61
N ARG A 134 3.82 0.45 10.66
CA ARG A 134 3.49 -0.74 11.45
C ARG A 134 4.05 -0.60 12.86
N ARG A 135 3.18 -0.66 13.85
CA ARG A 135 3.48 -0.63 15.28
C ARG A 135 2.70 -1.72 15.99
N LEU A 136 3.39 -2.66 16.65
CA LEU A 136 2.73 -3.79 17.32
C LEU A 136 1.81 -4.53 16.34
N ASP A 137 0.53 -4.58 16.65
CA ASP A 137 -0.55 -5.20 15.87
C ASP A 137 -1.39 -4.16 15.09
N ALA A 138 -0.88 -2.94 14.92
CA ALA A 138 -1.56 -1.87 14.21
C ALA A 138 -0.76 -1.38 13.00
N ILE A 139 -1.49 -1.00 11.96
CA ILE A 139 -0.95 -0.27 10.82
C ILE A 139 -1.69 1.05 10.68
N GLU A 140 -0.94 2.14 10.80
CA GLU A 140 -1.42 3.49 10.56
C GLU A 140 -1.10 3.88 9.12
N ILE A 141 -2.10 4.37 8.37
CA ILE A 141 -1.96 4.82 6.99
C ILE A 141 -2.12 6.33 6.95
N PHE A 142 -1.17 6.97 6.27
CA PHE A 142 -1.13 8.41 6.07
C PHE A 142 -0.99 8.75 4.59
N TYR A 143 -1.47 9.94 4.21
CA TYR A 143 -1.21 10.54 2.91
C TYR A 143 -0.56 11.91 3.04
N SER A 144 0.11 12.34 1.97
CA SER A 144 0.69 13.68 1.84
C SER A 144 0.74 14.11 0.38
N PHE A 145 0.67 15.41 0.14
CA PHE A 145 0.87 16.00 -1.20
C PHE A 145 2.25 16.68 -1.34
N ASP A 146 3.07 16.71 -0.28
CA ASP A 146 4.35 17.42 -0.26
C ASP A 146 5.51 16.60 0.36
N ASP A 147 5.25 15.34 0.79
CA ASP A 147 6.19 14.48 1.55
C ASP A 147 6.67 15.08 2.90
N LYS A 148 5.97 16.07 3.41
CA LYS A 148 6.32 16.76 4.65
C LYS A 148 5.19 16.70 5.67
N THR A 149 4.01 17.13 5.27
CA THR A 149 2.82 17.15 6.11
C THR A 149 1.98 15.90 5.80
N TYR A 150 1.84 15.03 6.78
CA TYR A 150 1.10 13.79 6.65
C TYR A 150 -0.19 13.82 7.46
N THR A 151 -1.28 13.41 6.84
CA THR A 151 -2.61 13.27 7.47
C THR A 151 -2.97 11.79 7.55
N MET A 152 -3.44 11.35 8.71
CA MET A 152 -3.90 9.97 8.90
C MET A 152 -5.18 9.71 8.11
N MET A 153 -5.21 8.59 7.38
CA MET A 153 -6.38 8.09 6.66
C MET A 153 -7.07 6.98 7.43
N ARG A 154 -6.28 6.09 8.01
CA ARG A 154 -6.78 4.89 8.68
C ARG A 154 -5.80 4.40 9.73
N ASN A 155 -6.33 3.84 10.81
CA ASN A 155 -5.64 2.93 11.69
C ASN A 155 -6.40 1.61 11.66
N CYS A 156 -5.70 0.50 11.44
CA CYS A 156 -6.31 -0.82 11.37
C CYS A 156 -5.42 -1.87 12.05
N TRP A 157 -6.06 -2.92 12.53
CA TRP A 157 -5.37 -4.07 13.09
C TRP A 157 -4.75 -4.92 11.98
N MET A 158 -3.57 -5.48 12.24
CA MET A 158 -2.95 -6.56 11.47
C MET A 158 -2.12 -7.41 12.43
N GLN A 159 -2.22 -8.72 12.31
CA GLN A 159 -1.51 -9.66 13.18
C GLN A 159 -0.05 -9.26 13.37
N ASP A 160 0.38 -9.21 14.63
CA ASP A 160 1.77 -8.94 15.01
C ASP A 160 2.67 -10.18 14.81
N ASN A 161 3.98 -10.02 15.06
CA ASN A 161 5.00 -11.08 15.03
C ASN A 161 5.07 -11.92 13.74
N THR A 162 4.34 -11.54 12.68
CA THR A 162 4.35 -12.22 11.39
C THR A 162 5.09 -11.36 10.38
N PRO A 163 6.07 -11.90 9.65
CA PRO A 163 6.63 -11.20 8.50
C PRO A 163 5.52 -10.90 7.48
N VAL A 164 5.60 -9.73 6.86
CA VAL A 164 4.62 -9.26 5.88
C VAL A 164 5.29 -8.89 4.57
N GLN A 165 4.60 -9.10 3.48
CA GLN A 165 4.96 -8.59 2.17
C GLN A 165 4.58 -7.11 2.12
N VAL A 166 5.51 -6.24 1.76
CA VAL A 166 5.30 -4.79 1.64
C VAL A 166 5.74 -4.35 0.26
N GLY A 167 4.88 -3.64 -0.46
CA GLY A 167 5.20 -3.26 -1.82
C GLY A 167 4.15 -2.44 -2.54
N LEU A 168 4.27 -2.44 -3.85
CA LEU A 168 3.59 -1.60 -4.82
C LEU A 168 2.49 -2.43 -5.51
N ALA A 169 1.24 -2.05 -5.32
CA ALA A 169 0.10 -2.79 -5.86
C ALA A 169 -0.76 -1.89 -6.76
N THR A 170 -1.38 -2.52 -7.74
CA THR A 170 -2.32 -1.87 -8.66
C THR A 170 -3.55 -2.74 -8.85
N ALA A 171 -4.63 -2.17 -9.40
CA ALA A 171 -5.75 -2.94 -9.95
C ALA A 171 -6.50 -2.10 -10.99
N CYS A 172 -7.19 -2.78 -11.91
CA CYS A 172 -8.01 -2.18 -12.96
C CYS A 172 -9.20 -3.12 -13.24
N PRO A 173 -10.21 -3.18 -12.34
CA PRO A 173 -11.30 -4.15 -12.47
C PRO A 173 -12.17 -3.95 -13.70
N ASP A 174 -12.57 -2.70 -13.97
CA ASP A 174 -13.57 -2.34 -14.98
C ASP A 174 -12.95 -1.89 -16.31
N GLY A 175 -11.65 -1.60 -16.34
CA GLY A 175 -10.95 -1.04 -17.51
C GLY A 175 -10.10 -2.05 -18.26
N GLU A 176 -9.59 -1.61 -19.43
CA GLU A 176 -8.66 -2.36 -20.28
C GLU A 176 -7.19 -2.18 -19.85
N GLY A 177 -6.95 -1.40 -18.79
CA GLY A 177 -5.63 -1.10 -18.25
C GLY A 177 -5.27 0.38 -18.28
N PHE A 178 -4.26 0.72 -17.52
CA PHE A 178 -3.71 2.08 -17.43
C PHE A 178 -2.22 2.04 -17.07
N LYS A 179 -1.56 3.19 -17.10
CA LYS A 179 -0.15 3.28 -16.70
C LYS A 179 -0.04 3.83 -15.28
N ALA A 180 0.60 3.04 -14.39
CA ALA A 180 0.92 3.45 -13.02
C ALA A 180 2.41 3.74 -12.86
N LYS A 181 2.74 4.71 -12.01
CA LYS A 181 4.13 5.09 -11.68
C LYS A 181 4.31 5.20 -10.17
N PHE A 182 5.38 4.60 -9.67
CA PHE A 182 5.81 4.63 -8.29
C PHE A 182 7.23 5.19 -8.19
N GLU A 183 7.45 6.14 -7.28
CA GLU A 183 8.72 6.81 -7.09
C GLU A 183 9.09 6.83 -5.60
N GLY A 184 10.37 6.68 -5.30
CA GLY A 184 10.88 6.89 -3.94
C GLY A 184 10.39 5.86 -2.92
N PHE A 185 10.05 4.63 -3.34
CA PHE A 185 9.68 3.57 -2.41
C PHE A 185 10.82 3.30 -1.42
N GLN A 186 10.48 3.28 -0.15
CA GLN A 186 11.43 2.96 0.91
C GLN A 186 10.73 2.30 2.09
N VAL A 187 11.45 1.42 2.77
CA VAL A 187 11.05 0.84 4.05
C VAL A 187 12.16 1.09 5.06
N LYS A 188 11.79 1.65 6.20
CA LYS A 188 12.68 1.96 7.31
C LYS A 188 12.24 1.16 8.53
N HIS A 189 13.13 0.37 9.10
CA HIS A 189 12.87 -0.28 10.39
C HIS A 189 12.76 0.75 11.51
N LEU A 190 11.83 0.50 12.41
CA LEU A 190 11.59 1.29 13.60
C LEU A 190 11.99 0.48 14.85
N PRO A 191 12.32 1.15 15.96
CA PRO A 191 12.53 0.48 17.24
C PRO A 191 11.26 -0.27 17.66
N ASP A 192 11.43 -1.48 18.19
CA ASP A 192 10.33 -2.30 18.70
C ASP A 192 9.70 -1.63 19.93
N GLN A 193 8.42 -1.29 19.85
CA GLN A 193 7.67 -0.70 20.97
C GLN A 193 7.34 -1.69 22.08
N ARG A 194 7.47 -2.99 21.84
CA ARG A 194 7.28 -4.03 22.86
C ARG A 194 8.48 -4.22 23.78
N SER A 195 9.46 -3.32 23.77
CA SER A 195 10.53 -3.31 24.75
C SER A 195 9.94 -3.35 26.17
N LEU A 196 10.66 -4.01 27.10
CA LEU A 196 10.22 -4.09 28.50
C LEU A 196 9.97 -2.71 29.14
N GLU A 197 10.69 -1.68 28.70
CA GLU A 197 10.53 -0.31 29.18
C GLU A 197 9.19 0.26 28.71
N TRP A 198 8.82 0.08 27.44
CA TRP A 198 7.56 0.51 26.90
C TRP A 198 6.38 -0.21 27.56
N LEU A 199 6.46 -1.54 27.72
CA LEU A 199 5.44 -2.34 28.39
C LEU A 199 5.25 -1.89 29.84
N LYS A 200 6.31 -1.61 30.58
CA LYS A 200 6.24 -1.11 31.96
C LYS A 200 5.58 0.28 32.04
N ALA A 201 5.88 1.16 31.08
CA ALA A 201 5.31 2.50 31.04
C ALA A 201 3.82 2.54 30.70
N HIS A 202 3.25 1.46 30.09
CA HIS A 202 1.87 1.38 29.60
C HIS A 202 1.07 0.23 30.20
N ALA A 203 1.56 -0.40 31.26
CA ALA A 203 0.93 -1.55 31.90
C ALA A 203 -0.40 -1.23 32.62
N ASP A 204 -0.65 0.05 32.90
CA ASP A 204 -1.80 0.52 33.67
C ASP A 204 -2.87 1.22 32.82
N ASN A 205 -2.85 1.08 31.48
CA ASN A 205 -3.85 1.65 30.55
C ASN A 205 -4.85 0.61 30.06
#